data_a5adbda2c9b9376ed667e63f9899da1c
#
_entry.id   a5adbda2c9b9376ed667e63f9899da1c
#
_cell.length_a   1.000
_cell.length_b   1.000
_cell.length_c   1.000
_cell.angle_alpha   90.00
_cell.angle_beta   90.00
_cell.angle_gamma   90.00
#
_symmetry.space_group_name_H-M   'P 1'
#
loop_
_entity.id
_entity.type
_entity.pdbx_description
1 polymer ?
#
loop_
_entity_poly.entity_id
_entity_poly.type
_entity_poly.pdbx_seq_one_letter_code
_entity_poly.pdbx_strand_id
1 'polypeptide(L)'
;TFPFSPDERIEAHELKLTFYVGEKFYVESLNKLNINAVLVGYDENSPSNRSNDISATYIRQNPQYYWDKIVSTFKPALTKKILVLGTASEGKSTLVKDIGNYFNIPYTTEFGRDYMEKHCMLDPDITVNDFVEFLIGQRQYYFDALNDKGNKGVIISDTDNLVTLMYAKAYVSDNNMQITEDEYNNILKPLAKSLQTGVSWDVIYLIKPHNKFVDDGTRYMNQSSLDERM
;
A
#
# COMPACT_ATOMS: atom_id res chain seq x y z
N THR A 1 16.92 2.00 -11.22
CA THR A 1 17.81 1.38 -12.22
C THR A 1 16.97 1.12 -13.46
N PHE A 2 17.30 1.78 -14.57
CA PHE A 2 16.67 1.52 -15.86
C PHE A 2 17.02 0.09 -16.31
N PRO A 3 16.07 -0.67 -16.88
CA PRO A 3 16.24 -2.07 -17.21
C PRO A 3 17.09 -2.37 -18.44
N PHE A 4 17.78 -1.37 -19.01
CA PHE A 4 18.59 -1.55 -20.21
C PHE A 4 20.08 -1.51 -19.88
N SER A 5 20.85 -2.43 -20.47
CA SER A 5 22.32 -2.41 -20.37
C SER A 5 22.89 -1.17 -21.09
N PRO A 6 24.11 -0.71 -20.74
CA PRO A 6 24.74 0.41 -21.41
C PRO A 6 24.92 0.23 -22.94
N ASP A 7 24.93 -1.02 -23.38
CA ASP A 7 25.12 -1.40 -24.80
C ASP A 7 23.81 -1.41 -25.60
N GLU A 8 22.65 -1.30 -24.94
CA GLU A 8 21.32 -1.21 -25.56
C GLU A 8 20.83 0.24 -25.70
N ARG A 9 21.71 1.22 -25.68
CA ARG A 9 21.35 2.60 -25.98
C ARG A 9 20.97 2.69 -27.46
N ILE A 10 19.67 2.62 -27.74
CA ILE A 10 19.11 3.02 -29.01
C ILE A 10 19.45 4.51 -29.15
N GLU A 11 20.25 4.85 -30.15
CA GLU A 11 20.56 6.25 -30.44
C GLU A 11 19.24 6.98 -30.75
N ALA A 12 18.94 8.03 -30.00
CA ALA A 12 17.63 8.73 -30.04
C ALA A 12 17.25 9.26 -31.44
N HIS A 13 18.19 9.34 -32.34
CA HIS A 13 17.97 9.74 -33.74
C HIS A 13 17.45 8.60 -34.65
N GLU A 14 17.51 7.33 -34.20
CA GLU A 14 16.89 6.21 -34.94
C GLU A 14 15.40 6.07 -34.60
N LEU A 15 14.97 6.59 -33.44
CA LEU A 15 13.58 6.64 -33.06
C LEU A 15 12.97 7.98 -33.49
N LYS A 16 12.00 7.96 -34.38
CA LYS A 16 11.18 9.14 -34.71
C LYS A 16 10.28 9.48 -33.51
N LEU A 17 10.89 9.94 -32.42
CA LEU A 17 10.17 10.34 -31.21
C LEU A 17 9.53 11.71 -31.43
N THR A 18 8.28 11.85 -31.03
CA THR A 18 7.56 13.13 -30.95
C THR A 18 7.24 13.43 -29.51
N PHE A 19 7.72 14.56 -29.00
CA PHE A 19 7.43 15.03 -27.64
C PHE A 19 6.22 15.95 -27.67
N TYR A 20 5.22 15.67 -26.82
CA TYR A 20 4.08 16.54 -26.60
C TYR A 20 4.33 17.37 -25.33
N VAL A 21 4.47 18.67 -25.48
CA VAL A 21 4.87 19.59 -24.39
C VAL A 21 3.86 20.71 -24.21
N GLY A 22 3.67 21.16 -22.99
CA GLY A 22 2.68 22.19 -22.63
C GLY A 22 3.21 23.63 -22.69
N GLU A 23 4.49 23.84 -22.98
CA GLU A 23 5.11 25.19 -22.95
C GLU A 23 5.96 25.42 -24.21
N LYS A 24 5.85 26.63 -24.80
CA LYS A 24 6.60 27.03 -26.00
C LYS A 24 8.11 26.87 -25.83
N PHE A 25 8.64 27.19 -24.67
CA PHE A 25 10.07 27.07 -24.34
C PHE A 25 10.63 25.65 -24.60
N TYR A 26 9.86 24.62 -24.22
CA TYR A 26 10.29 23.22 -24.45
C TYR A 26 10.26 22.87 -25.94
N VAL A 27 9.27 23.36 -26.71
CA VAL A 27 9.23 23.16 -28.18
C VAL A 27 10.47 23.72 -28.82
N GLU A 28 10.80 24.98 -28.47
CA GLU A 28 11.98 25.64 -29.04
C GLU A 28 13.30 24.96 -28.66
N SER A 29 13.39 24.54 -27.38
CA SER A 29 14.59 23.87 -26.87
C SER A 29 14.81 22.49 -27.50
N LEU A 30 13.74 21.70 -27.66
CA LEU A 30 13.81 20.37 -28.27
C LEU A 30 14.09 20.46 -29.79
N ASN A 31 13.43 21.39 -30.48
CA ASN A 31 13.65 21.59 -31.91
C ASN A 31 15.10 22.03 -32.22
N LYS A 32 15.75 22.81 -31.34
CA LYS A 32 17.19 23.14 -31.46
C LYS A 32 18.09 21.91 -31.36
N LEU A 33 17.61 20.84 -30.73
CA LEU A 33 18.31 19.55 -30.61
C LEU A 33 17.90 18.56 -31.71
N ASN A 34 17.16 18.99 -32.74
CA ASN A 34 16.58 18.17 -33.81
C ASN A 34 15.61 17.09 -33.26
N ILE A 35 14.99 17.33 -32.09
CA ILE A 35 13.97 16.47 -31.51
C ILE A 35 12.61 17.07 -31.83
N ASN A 36 11.74 16.29 -32.49
CA ASN A 36 10.40 16.77 -32.84
C ASN A 36 9.55 17.00 -31.60
N ALA A 37 9.02 18.21 -31.45
CA ALA A 37 8.17 18.58 -30.32
C ALA A 37 6.89 19.30 -30.78
N VAL A 38 5.77 18.92 -30.22
CA VAL A 38 4.44 19.47 -30.50
C VAL A 38 3.90 20.15 -29.26
N LEU A 39 3.46 21.40 -29.39
CA LEU A 39 2.82 22.16 -28.33
C LEU A 39 1.37 21.64 -28.16
N VAL A 40 1.02 21.24 -26.95
CA VAL A 40 -0.34 20.77 -26.60
C VAL A 40 -0.88 21.51 -25.40
N GLY A 41 -2.20 21.66 -25.35
CA GLY A 41 -2.87 22.31 -24.21
C GLY A 41 -2.47 23.79 -24.03
N TYR A 42 -2.08 24.46 -25.12
CA TYR A 42 -1.77 25.88 -25.11
C TYR A 42 -3.00 26.71 -25.44
N ASP A 43 -3.25 27.75 -24.67
CA ASP A 43 -4.30 28.73 -24.87
C ASP A 43 -3.73 30.14 -24.70
N GLU A 44 -3.71 30.91 -25.79
CA GLU A 44 -3.18 32.29 -25.77
C GLU A 44 -4.03 33.25 -24.92
N ASN A 45 -5.30 32.92 -24.69
CA ASN A 45 -6.21 33.74 -23.91
C ASN A 45 -6.16 33.42 -22.40
N SER A 46 -5.47 32.36 -22.01
CA SER A 46 -5.29 31.99 -20.59
C SER A 46 -4.11 32.75 -19.97
N PRO A 47 -4.23 33.27 -18.76
CA PRO A 47 -3.12 33.91 -18.03
C PRO A 47 -1.91 33.02 -17.84
N SER A 48 -2.10 31.70 -17.81
CA SER A 48 -1.05 30.68 -17.69
C SER A 48 -0.56 30.15 -19.06
N ASN A 49 -1.12 30.65 -20.18
CA ASN A 49 -0.91 30.10 -21.51
C ASN A 49 -1.23 28.60 -21.62
N ARG A 50 -2.15 28.10 -20.82
CA ARG A 50 -2.59 26.71 -20.80
C ARG A 50 -4.10 26.61 -21.00
N SER A 51 -4.54 25.59 -21.71
CA SER A 51 -5.97 25.28 -21.85
C SER A 51 -6.63 24.88 -20.53
N ASN A 52 -5.83 24.51 -19.53
CA ASN A 52 -6.24 24.29 -18.15
C ASN A 52 -5.27 25.00 -17.21
N ASP A 53 -5.78 25.76 -16.24
CA ASP A 53 -4.96 26.47 -15.25
C ASP A 53 -4.31 25.54 -14.21
N ILE A 54 -4.39 24.23 -14.42
CA ILE A 54 -3.86 23.20 -13.53
C ILE A 54 -2.41 22.86 -13.95
N SER A 55 -1.47 23.05 -13.03
CA SER A 55 -0.08 22.64 -13.21
C SER A 55 0.23 21.37 -12.40
N ALA A 56 1.24 20.62 -12.86
CA ALA A 56 1.76 19.49 -12.08
C ALA A 56 2.25 19.91 -10.68
N THR A 57 2.69 21.16 -10.52
CA THR A 57 3.08 21.71 -9.23
C THR A 57 1.87 21.81 -8.30
N TYR A 58 0.75 22.35 -8.77
CA TYR A 58 -0.49 22.44 -7.98
C TYR A 58 -1.02 21.06 -7.60
N ILE A 59 -1.00 20.12 -8.54
CA ILE A 59 -1.39 18.74 -8.26
C ILE A 59 -0.51 18.14 -7.16
N ARG A 60 0.82 18.28 -7.23
CA ARG A 60 1.73 17.75 -6.20
C ARG A 60 1.54 18.41 -4.84
N GLN A 61 1.20 19.69 -4.80
CA GLN A 61 0.94 20.42 -3.55
C GLN A 61 -0.39 20.03 -2.90
N ASN A 62 -1.42 19.75 -3.70
CA ASN A 62 -2.77 19.46 -3.22
C ASN A 62 -3.40 18.31 -4.04
N PRO A 63 -2.85 17.09 -4.00
CA PRO A 63 -3.29 16.00 -4.85
C PRO A 63 -4.76 15.62 -4.60
N GLN A 64 -5.24 15.69 -3.37
CA GLN A 64 -6.63 15.37 -3.02
C GLN A 64 -7.63 16.33 -3.66
N TYR A 65 -7.28 17.62 -3.73
CA TYR A 65 -8.14 18.63 -4.37
C TYR A 65 -8.24 18.42 -5.88
N TYR A 66 -7.15 17.95 -6.51
CA TYR A 66 -7.10 17.70 -7.96
C TYR A 66 -7.25 16.21 -8.32
N TRP A 67 -7.80 15.39 -7.40
CA TRP A 67 -7.78 13.93 -7.53
C TRP A 67 -8.38 13.43 -8.84
N ASP A 68 -9.47 14.03 -9.30
CA ASP A 68 -10.14 13.66 -10.56
C ASP A 68 -9.34 14.05 -11.81
N LYS A 69 -8.33 14.90 -11.67
CA LYS A 69 -7.44 15.32 -12.76
C LYS A 69 -6.17 14.47 -12.85
N ILE A 70 -5.97 13.58 -11.89
CA ILE A 70 -4.79 12.71 -11.82
C ILE A 70 -5.07 11.43 -12.60
N VAL A 71 -4.17 11.09 -13.53
CA VAL A 71 -4.22 9.81 -14.25
C VAL A 71 -4.11 8.67 -13.25
N SER A 72 -4.95 7.63 -13.41
CA SER A 72 -5.07 6.51 -12.47
C SER A 72 -3.74 5.86 -12.08
N THR A 73 -2.83 5.73 -13.04
CA THR A 73 -1.48 5.15 -12.82
C THR A 73 -0.66 5.90 -11.76
N PHE A 74 -0.90 7.21 -11.55
CA PHE A 74 -0.16 8.01 -10.56
C PHE A 74 -0.88 8.12 -9.20
N LYS A 75 -2.16 7.76 -9.14
CA LYS A 75 -2.97 7.85 -7.91
C LYS A 75 -2.38 7.06 -6.73
N PRO A 76 -1.92 5.81 -6.90
CA PRO A 76 -1.31 5.05 -5.80
C PRO A 76 -0.11 5.75 -5.15
N ALA A 77 0.74 6.40 -5.95
CA ALA A 77 1.93 7.12 -5.46
C ALA A 77 1.58 8.40 -4.68
N LEU A 78 0.42 9.00 -4.96
CA LEU A 78 -0.06 10.23 -4.32
C LEU A 78 -1.07 9.97 -3.20
N THR A 79 -1.48 8.72 -3.01
CA THR A 79 -2.39 8.31 -1.94
C THR A 79 -1.70 8.36 -0.58
N LYS A 80 -2.34 8.99 0.41
CA LYS A 80 -1.94 8.93 1.81
C LYS A 80 -2.36 7.58 2.41
N LYS A 81 -1.44 6.94 3.11
CA LYS A 81 -1.57 5.58 3.61
C LYS A 81 -1.48 5.59 5.13
N ILE A 82 -2.55 5.18 5.76
CA ILE A 82 -2.70 5.15 7.22
C ILE A 82 -2.71 3.71 7.68
N LEU A 83 -1.84 3.38 8.62
CA LEU A 83 -1.79 2.07 9.27
C LEU A 83 -2.27 2.20 10.72
N VAL A 84 -3.16 1.31 11.14
CA VAL A 84 -3.61 1.20 12.53
C VAL A 84 -3.04 -0.08 13.13
N LEU A 85 -2.28 0.09 14.21
CA LEU A 85 -1.66 -0.99 14.97
C LEU A 85 -2.16 -1.00 16.42
N GLY A 86 -1.96 -2.09 17.09
CA GLY A 86 -2.28 -2.27 18.52
C GLY A 86 -2.50 -3.74 18.84
N THR A 87 -2.64 -4.05 20.13
CA THR A 87 -2.88 -5.41 20.61
C THR A 87 -4.26 -5.93 20.19
N ALA A 88 -4.48 -7.22 20.37
CA ALA A 88 -5.76 -7.85 20.09
C ALA A 88 -6.89 -7.25 20.96
N SER A 89 -8.12 -7.25 20.44
CA SER A 89 -9.34 -6.77 21.12
C SER A 89 -9.41 -5.27 21.47
N GLU A 90 -8.51 -4.43 20.92
CA GLU A 90 -8.51 -2.97 21.12
C GLU A 90 -9.41 -2.20 20.15
N GLY A 91 -10.21 -2.88 19.35
CA GLY A 91 -11.17 -2.24 18.45
C GLY A 91 -10.56 -1.67 17.16
N LYS A 92 -9.33 -2.06 16.78
CA LYS A 92 -8.66 -1.61 15.54
C LYS A 92 -9.53 -1.79 14.31
N SER A 93 -10.01 -3.01 14.08
CA SER A 93 -10.81 -3.35 12.90
C SER A 93 -12.12 -2.56 12.86
N THR A 94 -12.76 -2.34 14.02
CA THR A 94 -13.94 -1.49 14.11
C THR A 94 -13.61 -0.04 13.76
N LEU A 95 -12.53 0.52 14.34
CA LEU A 95 -12.09 1.88 14.06
C LEU A 95 -11.77 2.08 12.57
N VAL A 96 -11.02 1.16 11.96
CA VAL A 96 -10.64 1.22 10.55
C VAL A 96 -11.88 1.19 9.65
N LYS A 97 -12.81 0.29 9.94
CA LYS A 97 -14.09 0.16 9.22
C LYS A 97 -14.95 1.41 9.38
N ASP A 98 -15.08 1.94 10.60
CA ASP A 98 -15.89 3.13 10.86
C ASP A 98 -15.31 4.37 10.17
N ILE A 99 -14.01 4.57 10.22
CA ILE A 99 -13.32 5.67 9.49
C ILE A 99 -13.50 5.49 7.99
N GLY A 100 -13.27 4.28 7.46
CA GLY A 100 -13.45 3.97 6.04
C GLY A 100 -14.85 4.31 5.55
N ASN A 101 -15.86 3.87 6.28
CA ASN A 101 -17.27 4.12 5.96
C ASN A 101 -17.65 5.61 6.12
N TYR A 102 -17.23 6.25 7.22
CA TYR A 102 -17.58 7.64 7.49
C TYR A 102 -17.03 8.60 6.45
N PHE A 103 -15.76 8.43 6.06
CA PHE A 103 -15.12 9.27 5.05
C PHE A 103 -15.28 8.74 3.62
N ASN A 104 -15.92 7.58 3.45
CA ASN A 104 -16.07 6.92 2.16
C ASN A 104 -14.71 6.78 1.44
N ILE A 105 -13.73 6.18 2.14
CA ILE A 105 -12.40 5.86 1.65
C ILE A 105 -12.14 4.36 1.73
N PRO A 106 -11.31 3.79 0.85
CA PRO A 106 -10.96 2.39 0.91
C PRO A 106 -10.25 2.04 2.22
N TYR A 107 -10.59 0.90 2.76
CA TYR A 107 -9.94 0.34 3.93
C TYR A 107 -9.63 -1.14 3.74
N THR A 108 -8.66 -1.65 4.48
CA THR A 108 -8.34 -3.08 4.49
C THR A 108 -8.56 -3.67 5.87
N THR A 109 -9.02 -4.91 5.88
CA THR A 109 -9.12 -5.76 7.08
C THR A 109 -7.84 -6.59 7.27
N GLU A 110 -7.78 -7.37 8.32
CA GLU A 110 -6.73 -8.36 8.56
C GLU A 110 -7.01 -9.60 7.70
N PHE A 111 -6.23 -9.80 6.63
CA PHE A 111 -6.43 -10.92 5.70
C PHE A 111 -6.39 -12.28 6.40
N GLY A 112 -5.48 -12.47 7.38
CA GLY A 112 -5.38 -13.73 8.12
C GLY A 112 -6.70 -14.10 8.80
N ARG A 113 -7.40 -13.12 9.40
CA ARG A 113 -8.71 -13.35 10.01
C ARG A 113 -9.75 -13.75 8.96
N ASP A 114 -9.86 -13.00 7.88
CA ASP A 114 -10.82 -13.28 6.81
C ASP A 114 -10.59 -14.67 6.20
N TYR A 115 -9.31 -15.06 6.06
CA TYR A 115 -8.90 -16.38 5.59
C TYR A 115 -9.34 -17.49 6.56
N MET A 116 -9.02 -17.33 7.86
CA MET A 116 -9.38 -18.31 8.90
C MET A 116 -10.89 -18.49 9.00
N GLU A 117 -11.65 -17.41 9.02
CA GLU A 117 -13.13 -17.46 9.03
C GLU A 117 -13.67 -18.20 7.80
N LYS A 118 -13.16 -17.90 6.60
CA LYS A 118 -13.55 -18.54 5.35
C LYS A 118 -13.29 -20.05 5.34
N HIS A 119 -12.20 -20.49 5.96
CA HIS A 119 -11.78 -21.88 5.99
C HIS A 119 -12.18 -22.63 7.28
N CYS A 120 -12.93 -21.97 8.18
CA CYS A 120 -13.34 -22.50 9.49
C CYS A 120 -12.14 -23.02 10.30
N MET A 121 -11.00 -22.29 10.26
CA MET A 121 -9.75 -22.65 10.93
C MET A 121 -9.64 -22.02 12.30
N LEU A 122 -8.99 -22.70 13.22
CA LEU A 122 -8.59 -22.19 14.53
C LEU A 122 -7.07 -21.99 14.58
N ASP A 123 -6.59 -21.17 15.51
CA ASP A 123 -5.15 -20.88 15.65
C ASP A 123 -4.25 -22.14 15.66
N PRO A 124 -4.59 -23.26 16.37
CA PRO A 124 -3.76 -24.47 16.35
C PRO A 124 -3.67 -25.18 15.00
N ASP A 125 -4.60 -24.90 14.08
CA ASP A 125 -4.63 -25.52 12.75
C ASP A 125 -3.71 -24.79 11.75
N ILE A 126 -3.22 -23.59 12.12
CA ILE A 126 -2.44 -22.75 11.25
C ILE A 126 -1.04 -23.34 11.01
N THR A 127 -0.70 -23.51 9.76
CA THR A 127 0.61 -23.99 9.29
C THR A 127 1.46 -22.86 8.73
N VAL A 128 2.72 -23.16 8.39
CA VAL A 128 3.60 -22.23 7.67
C VAL A 128 3.01 -21.82 6.31
N ASN A 129 2.31 -22.71 5.62
CA ASN A 129 1.69 -22.40 4.32
C ASN A 129 0.55 -21.39 4.49
N ASP A 130 -0.22 -21.45 5.56
CA ASP A 130 -1.27 -20.47 5.84
C ASP A 130 -0.67 -19.10 6.12
N PHE A 131 0.45 -19.03 6.84
CA PHE A 131 1.18 -17.76 7.02
C PHE A 131 1.76 -17.20 5.71
N VAL A 132 2.17 -18.05 4.78
CA VAL A 132 2.55 -17.62 3.42
C VAL A 132 1.35 -16.94 2.74
N GLU A 133 0.17 -17.58 2.80
CA GLU A 133 -1.06 -17.01 2.25
C GLU A 133 -1.45 -15.70 2.97
N PHE A 134 -1.32 -15.63 4.30
CA PHE A 134 -1.60 -14.40 5.06
C PHE A 134 -0.71 -13.24 4.62
N LEU A 135 0.58 -13.49 4.43
CA LEU A 135 1.53 -12.46 4.00
C LEU A 135 1.22 -11.98 2.57
N ILE A 136 0.93 -12.90 1.65
CA ILE A 136 0.61 -12.57 0.26
C ILE A 136 -0.73 -11.83 0.19
N GLY A 137 -1.74 -12.34 0.88
CA GLY A 137 -3.08 -11.77 0.88
C GLY A 137 -3.16 -10.39 1.53
N GLN A 138 -2.45 -10.16 2.64
CA GLN A 138 -2.39 -8.83 3.27
C GLN A 138 -1.75 -7.79 2.34
N ARG A 139 -0.70 -8.18 1.61
CA ARG A 139 -0.11 -7.32 0.58
C ARG A 139 -1.09 -7.05 -0.55
N GLN A 140 -1.85 -8.05 -0.98
CA GLN A 140 -2.86 -7.89 -2.02
C GLN A 140 -3.94 -6.90 -1.57
N TYR A 141 -4.46 -7.01 -0.35
CA TYR A 141 -5.43 -6.06 0.21
C TYR A 141 -4.92 -4.62 0.18
N TYR A 142 -3.64 -4.40 0.52
CA TYR A 142 -3.03 -3.07 0.44
C TYR A 142 -3.06 -2.51 -0.99
N PHE A 143 -2.67 -3.30 -2.00
CA PHE A 143 -2.67 -2.84 -3.38
C PHE A 143 -4.07 -2.71 -3.97
N ASP A 144 -5.01 -3.55 -3.57
CA ASP A 144 -6.41 -3.44 -3.97
C ASP A 144 -7.02 -2.13 -3.45
N ALA A 145 -6.77 -1.78 -2.18
CA ALA A 145 -7.22 -0.50 -1.64
C ALA A 145 -6.58 0.71 -2.34
N LEU A 146 -5.29 0.63 -2.69
CA LEU A 146 -4.62 1.70 -3.45
C LEU A 146 -5.22 1.91 -4.83
N ASN A 147 -5.62 0.84 -5.50
CA ASN A 147 -6.16 0.85 -6.86
C ASN A 147 -7.69 0.90 -6.90
N ASP A 148 -8.34 0.93 -5.75
CA ASP A 148 -9.80 1.00 -5.67
C ASP A 148 -10.33 2.27 -6.34
N LYS A 149 -11.45 2.13 -7.09
CA LYS A 149 -12.08 3.26 -7.77
C LYS A 149 -12.63 4.31 -6.81
N GLY A 150 -12.94 3.92 -5.58
CA GLY A 150 -13.35 4.79 -4.49
C GLY A 150 -12.20 5.51 -3.81
N ASN A 151 -10.93 5.21 -4.15
CA ASN A 151 -9.78 5.89 -3.58
C ASN A 151 -9.78 7.37 -3.99
N LYS A 152 -9.91 8.24 -3.00
CA LYS A 152 -9.90 9.71 -3.12
C LYS A 152 -8.63 10.34 -2.58
N GLY A 153 -7.54 9.59 -2.56
CA GLY A 153 -6.22 10.04 -2.11
C GLY A 153 -5.87 9.64 -0.68
N VAL A 154 -6.68 8.79 -0.03
CA VAL A 154 -6.41 8.26 1.31
C VAL A 154 -6.89 6.82 1.38
N ILE A 155 -6.09 5.95 1.99
CA ILE A 155 -6.49 4.60 2.42
C ILE A 155 -6.15 4.41 3.89
N ILE A 156 -6.86 3.50 4.56
CA ILE A 156 -6.59 3.10 5.93
C ILE A 156 -6.56 1.58 6.04
N SER A 157 -5.57 1.04 6.77
CA SER A 157 -5.35 -0.39 6.90
C SER A 157 -5.39 -0.83 8.37
N ASP A 158 -6.08 -1.93 8.63
CA ASP A 158 -5.97 -2.70 9.86
C ASP A 158 -4.84 -3.72 9.66
N THR A 159 -3.72 -3.47 10.32
CA THR A 159 -2.53 -4.32 10.24
C THR A 159 -1.74 -4.27 8.90
N ASP A 160 -0.58 -4.92 8.91
CA ASP A 160 0.29 -5.13 7.75
C ASP A 160 1.09 -6.44 7.86
N ASN A 161 1.92 -6.73 6.84
CA ASN A 161 2.75 -7.93 6.80
C ASN A 161 3.75 -8.06 7.95
N LEU A 162 4.20 -6.95 8.54
CA LEU A 162 5.13 -7.00 9.68
C LEU A 162 4.43 -7.52 10.93
N VAL A 163 3.18 -7.13 11.14
CA VAL A 163 2.36 -7.64 12.24
C VAL A 163 2.06 -9.12 12.04
N THR A 164 1.69 -9.53 10.82
CA THR A 164 1.52 -10.96 10.48
C THR A 164 2.79 -11.76 10.80
N LEU A 165 3.97 -11.23 10.45
CA LEU A 165 5.24 -11.86 10.78
C LEU A 165 5.52 -11.91 12.29
N MET A 166 5.10 -10.90 13.05
CA MET A 166 5.20 -10.91 14.52
C MET A 166 4.32 -12.00 15.14
N TYR A 167 3.10 -12.21 14.64
CA TYR A 167 2.25 -13.32 15.07
C TYR A 167 2.89 -14.68 14.74
N ALA A 168 3.43 -14.85 13.53
CA ALA A 168 4.16 -16.07 13.18
C ALA A 168 5.32 -16.34 14.15
N LYS A 169 6.09 -15.31 14.54
CA LYS A 169 7.17 -15.45 15.53
C LYS A 169 6.66 -15.84 16.91
N ALA A 170 5.53 -15.30 17.31
CA ALA A 170 4.90 -15.68 18.56
C ALA A 170 4.46 -17.15 18.56
N TYR A 171 3.96 -17.65 17.45
CA TYR A 171 3.53 -19.04 17.29
C TYR A 171 4.70 -20.04 17.35
N VAL A 172 5.88 -19.68 16.82
CA VAL A 172 7.10 -20.51 16.98
C VAL A 172 7.42 -20.77 18.45
N SER A 173 7.10 -19.84 19.34
CA SER A 173 7.38 -19.95 20.79
C SER A 173 6.30 -20.73 21.53
N ASP A 174 5.23 -21.14 20.88
CA ASP A 174 4.10 -21.87 21.49
C ASP A 174 4.13 -23.35 21.02
N ASN A 175 4.32 -24.26 21.97
CA ASN A 175 4.40 -25.70 21.70
C ASN A 175 3.11 -26.32 21.12
N ASN A 176 2.00 -25.60 21.15
CA ASN A 176 0.73 -26.04 20.58
C ASN A 176 0.56 -25.62 19.09
N MET A 177 1.49 -24.85 18.57
CA MET A 177 1.45 -24.34 17.20
C MET A 177 2.36 -25.16 16.26
N GLN A 178 2.01 -25.17 14.97
CA GLN A 178 2.65 -26.02 13.97
C GLN A 178 3.78 -25.32 13.19
N ILE A 179 4.39 -24.25 13.74
CA ILE A 179 5.42 -23.48 13.06
C ILE A 179 6.75 -23.65 13.77
N THR A 180 7.76 -24.09 13.03
CA THR A 180 9.12 -24.25 13.52
C THR A 180 9.94 -22.95 13.37
N GLU A 181 11.00 -22.82 14.18
CA GLU A 181 11.97 -21.72 14.06
C GLU A 181 12.66 -21.73 12.68
N ASP A 182 12.88 -22.88 12.09
CA ASP A 182 13.49 -23.03 10.76
C ASP A 182 12.58 -22.49 9.66
N GLU A 183 11.31 -22.87 9.67
CA GLU A 183 10.30 -22.36 8.72
C GLU A 183 10.11 -20.85 8.84
N TYR A 184 10.07 -20.32 10.07
CA TYR A 184 10.00 -18.88 10.31
C TYR A 184 11.20 -18.14 9.70
N ASN A 185 12.44 -18.62 9.96
CA ASN A 185 13.64 -17.93 9.54
C ASN A 185 13.92 -18.09 8.04
N ASN A 186 13.62 -19.26 7.44
CA ASN A 186 13.99 -19.57 6.06
C ASN A 186 12.85 -19.37 5.06
N ILE A 187 11.60 -19.31 5.49
CA ILE A 187 10.43 -19.12 4.63
C ILE A 187 9.77 -17.76 4.92
N LEU A 188 9.20 -17.59 6.11
CA LEU A 188 8.31 -16.46 6.39
C LEU A 188 9.03 -15.12 6.43
N LYS A 189 10.16 -15.06 7.13
CA LYS A 189 10.92 -13.81 7.28
C LYS A 189 11.49 -13.27 5.95
N PRO A 190 12.13 -14.08 5.08
CA PRO A 190 12.54 -13.64 3.75
C PRO A 190 11.36 -13.23 2.85
N LEU A 191 10.26 -13.98 2.90
CA LEU A 191 9.06 -13.67 2.15
C LEU A 191 8.47 -12.33 2.57
N ALA A 192 8.24 -12.11 3.88
CA ALA A 192 7.72 -10.85 4.40
C ALA A 192 8.61 -9.66 4.00
N LYS A 193 9.93 -9.81 4.07
CA LYS A 193 10.89 -8.79 3.63
C LYS A 193 10.74 -8.48 2.14
N SER A 194 10.55 -9.48 1.30
CA SER A 194 10.32 -9.31 -0.14
C SER A 194 8.99 -8.61 -0.41
N LEU A 195 7.92 -9.04 0.26
CA LEU A 195 6.58 -8.48 0.11
C LEU A 195 6.44 -7.06 0.63
N GLN A 196 7.33 -6.62 1.53
CA GLN A 196 7.37 -5.23 2.01
C GLN A 196 7.86 -4.25 0.94
N THR A 197 8.48 -4.73 -0.15
CA THR A 197 8.89 -3.89 -1.26
C THR A 197 7.69 -3.21 -1.91
N GLY A 198 7.71 -1.87 -1.96
CA GLY A 198 6.62 -1.04 -2.49
C GLY A 198 5.49 -0.77 -1.50
N VAL A 199 5.54 -1.31 -0.28
CA VAL A 199 4.62 -0.95 0.82
C VAL A 199 5.24 0.19 1.63
N SER A 200 4.46 1.22 1.91
CA SER A 200 4.89 2.35 2.74
C SER A 200 3.69 2.95 3.47
N TRP A 201 3.93 3.52 4.63
CA TRP A 201 2.91 4.17 5.44
C TRP A 201 3.29 5.63 5.69
N ASP A 202 2.37 6.55 5.43
CA ASP A 202 2.54 7.99 5.73
C ASP A 202 2.28 8.27 7.21
N VAL A 203 1.33 7.55 7.82
CA VAL A 203 0.95 7.68 9.22
C VAL A 203 0.74 6.30 9.83
N ILE A 204 1.26 6.10 11.02
CA ILE A 204 1.05 4.88 11.81
C ILE A 204 0.41 5.28 13.14
N TYR A 205 -0.81 4.80 13.40
CA TYR A 205 -1.49 4.93 14.69
C TYR A 205 -1.30 3.67 15.51
N LEU A 206 -0.67 3.80 16.67
CA LEU A 206 -0.57 2.73 17.65
C LEU A 206 -1.64 2.97 18.73
N ILE A 207 -2.63 2.08 18.79
CA ILE A 207 -3.66 2.09 19.82
C ILE A 207 -3.07 1.47 21.09
N LYS A 208 -3.08 2.24 22.18
CA LYS A 208 -2.63 1.74 23.47
C LYS A 208 -3.64 0.74 24.03
N PRO A 209 -3.19 -0.31 24.72
CA PRO A 209 -4.08 -1.24 25.39
C PRO A 209 -4.93 -0.51 26.44
N HIS A 210 -6.24 -0.61 26.33
CA HIS A 210 -7.20 -0.01 27.27
C HIS A 210 -8.26 -1.01 27.70
N ASN A 211 -8.53 -1.99 26.85
CA ASN A 211 -9.61 -2.94 27.06
C ASN A 211 -9.05 -4.25 27.57
N LYS A 212 -9.87 -4.94 28.39
CA LYS A 212 -9.60 -6.35 28.69
C LYS A 212 -9.77 -7.15 27.39
N PHE A 213 -8.90 -8.13 27.21
CA PHE A 213 -9.03 -9.08 26.12
C PHE A 213 -10.44 -9.69 26.13
N VAL A 214 -11.08 -9.69 24.97
CA VAL A 214 -12.34 -10.39 24.73
C VAL A 214 -12.03 -11.52 23.77
N ASP A 215 -12.23 -12.75 24.27
CA ASP A 215 -12.14 -13.93 23.40
C ASP A 215 -13.37 -13.93 22.48
N ASP A 216 -13.12 -13.80 21.20
CA ASP A 216 -14.14 -13.84 20.15
C ASP A 216 -14.36 -15.26 19.58
N GLY A 217 -13.74 -16.27 20.23
CA GLY A 217 -13.85 -17.67 19.85
C GLY A 217 -13.00 -18.09 18.64
N THR A 218 -12.25 -17.16 18.06
CA THR A 218 -11.36 -17.43 16.91
C THR A 218 -9.90 -17.54 17.33
N ARG A 219 -9.56 -17.20 18.57
CA ARG A 219 -8.18 -17.11 19.07
C ARG A 219 -7.92 -18.08 20.21
N TYR A 220 -6.83 -18.80 20.11
CA TYR A 220 -6.35 -19.71 21.17
C TYR A 220 -5.62 -18.98 22.31
N MET A 221 -5.33 -17.69 22.17
CA MET A 221 -4.60 -16.91 23.16
C MET A 221 -5.45 -16.65 24.40
N ASN A 222 -4.94 -17.07 25.57
CA ASN A 222 -5.51 -16.71 26.87
C ASN A 222 -4.97 -15.35 27.36
N GLN A 223 -5.63 -14.75 28.36
CA GLN A 223 -5.27 -13.43 28.92
C GLN A 223 -3.81 -13.39 29.42
N SER A 224 -3.29 -14.47 30.01
CA SER A 224 -1.91 -14.51 30.54
C SER A 224 -0.85 -14.40 29.44
N SER A 225 -1.07 -14.99 28.29
CA SER A 225 -0.11 -14.86 27.16
C SER A 225 -0.13 -13.49 26.51
N LEU A 226 -1.17 -12.68 26.70
CA LEU A 226 -1.24 -11.29 26.26
C LEU A 226 -0.54 -10.34 27.22
N ASP A 227 -0.68 -10.56 28.52
CA ASP A 227 -0.05 -9.75 29.56
C ASP A 227 1.49 -9.87 29.52
N GLU A 228 2.03 -11.02 29.07
CA GLU A 228 3.46 -11.24 28.88
C GLU A 228 4.04 -10.58 27.60
N ARG A 229 3.19 -10.14 26.66
CA ARG A 229 3.58 -9.55 25.36
C ARG A 229 3.41 -8.04 25.30
N MET A 230 2.90 -7.43 26.38
CA MET A 230 2.81 -5.98 26.55
C MET A 230 4.03 -5.42 27.27
#